data_b99720f300dcc18fbbfd78531eae429d
#
_entry.id   b99720f300dcc18fbbfd78531eae429d
#
_cell.length_a   1.000
_cell.length_b   1.000
_cell.length_c   1.000
_cell.angle_alpha   90.00
_cell.angle_beta   90.00
_cell.angle_gamma   90.00
#
_symmetry.space_group_name_H-M   'P 1'
#
loop_
_entity.id
_entity.type
_entity.pdbx_description
1 polymer ?
#
loop_
_entity_poly.entity_id
_entity_poly.type
_entity_poly.pdbx_seq_one_letter_code
_entity_poly.pdbx_strand_id
1 'polypeptide(L)'
;MTVPPALVATARCLWQWEWQRLMAGLAPADRDGNFQRRPSEFAGAGLESLQGAGRLHLIVGRSCPWAHRAWLVWRLRQLEPSVQLLIVEPDPKAGRWVFPEPSFGCNSLAELYQLCGAKSNARATVPLLLHPGYGSQKASIINNESAELIEILNYLPSPSNDAPNLLPSQRLVDINHWINLMQHDINDGVYRCGFARNQAAYNRAEAALFAGLAQLEEALLKQGPWLCGSELTMADVRLFPTLIRWEQVYAPLFRCSRSPLFSFPALWAWRARFCSLPGVLDTCYPAAWRRDYFGALFPLNPSLIVPAGPSSSEELFALIQATMKP
;
A
#
# COMPACT_ATOMS: atom_id res chain seq x y z
N MET A 1 5.84 -34.14 -29.59
CA MET A 1 5.14 -35.06 -28.65
C MET A 1 3.94 -34.32 -28.10
N THR A 2 2.73 -34.87 -28.29
CA THR A 2 1.49 -34.32 -27.74
C THR A 2 1.31 -34.83 -26.30
N VAL A 3 1.07 -33.95 -25.35
CA VAL A 3 0.79 -34.33 -23.96
C VAL A 3 -0.60 -34.98 -23.90
N PRO A 4 -0.75 -36.21 -23.31
CA PRO A 4 -2.04 -36.87 -23.22
C PRO A 4 -3.09 -36.03 -22.47
N PRO A 5 -4.34 -35.90 -22.95
CA PRO A 5 -5.39 -35.10 -22.32
C PRO A 5 -5.65 -35.46 -20.85
N ALA A 6 -5.60 -36.74 -20.50
CA ALA A 6 -5.75 -37.18 -19.10
C ALA A 6 -4.67 -36.66 -18.18
N LEU A 7 -3.42 -36.59 -18.63
CA LEU A 7 -2.31 -36.04 -17.87
C LEU A 7 -2.50 -34.52 -17.63
N VAL A 8 -2.97 -33.81 -18.66
CA VAL A 8 -3.29 -32.35 -18.52
C VAL A 8 -4.43 -32.14 -17.52
N ALA A 9 -5.48 -32.96 -17.57
CA ALA A 9 -6.60 -32.86 -16.61
C ALA A 9 -6.14 -33.13 -15.18
N THR A 10 -5.34 -34.17 -14.96
CA THR A 10 -4.79 -34.49 -13.64
C THR A 10 -3.89 -33.34 -13.12
N ALA A 11 -2.99 -32.81 -13.94
CA ALA A 11 -2.11 -31.72 -13.60
C ALA A 11 -2.90 -30.45 -13.22
N ARG A 12 -4.00 -30.15 -13.95
CA ARG A 12 -4.89 -29.02 -13.61
C ARG A 12 -5.57 -29.20 -12.25
N CYS A 13 -6.09 -30.40 -11.96
CA CYS A 13 -6.74 -30.67 -10.67
C CYS A 13 -5.75 -30.54 -9.51
N LEU A 14 -4.56 -31.09 -9.64
CA LEU A 14 -3.50 -31.00 -8.61
C LEU A 14 -3.07 -29.55 -8.40
N TRP A 15 -2.81 -28.83 -9.49
CA TRP A 15 -2.45 -27.41 -9.40
C TRP A 15 -3.56 -26.56 -8.76
N GLN A 16 -4.82 -26.78 -9.14
CA GLN A 16 -5.95 -26.05 -8.57
C GLN A 16 -6.09 -26.32 -7.06
N TRP A 17 -5.91 -27.55 -6.62
CA TRP A 17 -5.94 -27.92 -5.20
C TRP A 17 -4.79 -27.25 -4.45
N GLU A 18 -3.56 -27.34 -4.96
CA GLU A 18 -2.39 -26.71 -4.36
C GLU A 18 -2.53 -25.19 -4.32
N TRP A 19 -2.99 -24.58 -5.40
CA TRP A 19 -3.25 -23.15 -5.48
C TRP A 19 -4.23 -22.68 -4.40
N GLN A 20 -5.35 -23.38 -4.21
CA GLN A 20 -6.32 -23.04 -3.16
C GLN A 20 -5.69 -23.10 -1.77
N ARG A 21 -4.83 -24.07 -1.52
CA ARG A 21 -4.13 -24.24 -0.25
C ARG A 21 -3.11 -23.14 0.01
N LEU A 22 -2.28 -22.81 -0.97
CA LEU A 22 -1.32 -21.71 -0.90
C LEU A 22 -2.02 -20.36 -0.68
N MET A 23 -3.07 -20.14 -1.42
CA MET A 23 -3.86 -18.93 -1.29
C MET A 23 -4.55 -18.82 0.07
N ALA A 24 -4.99 -19.91 0.69
CA ALA A 24 -5.61 -19.87 2.02
C ALA A 24 -4.65 -19.32 3.10
N GLY A 25 -3.35 -19.60 2.97
CA GLY A 25 -2.31 -19.03 3.83
C GLY A 25 -1.99 -17.57 3.51
N LEU A 26 -1.87 -17.25 2.22
CA LEU A 26 -1.45 -15.94 1.74
C LEU A 26 -2.54 -14.88 1.88
N ALA A 27 -3.75 -15.20 1.43
CA ALA A 27 -4.86 -14.27 1.29
C ALA A 27 -6.18 -14.95 1.71
N PRO A 28 -6.58 -14.89 2.97
CA PRO A 28 -7.82 -15.49 3.45
C PRO A 28 -9.03 -15.01 2.64
N ALA A 29 -10.02 -15.89 2.44
CA ALA A 29 -11.25 -15.57 1.74
C ALA A 29 -12.46 -16.10 2.52
N ASP A 30 -13.62 -15.47 2.30
CA ASP A 30 -14.90 -15.96 2.79
C ASP A 30 -15.41 -17.18 1.98
N ARG A 31 -16.61 -17.67 2.34
CA ARG A 31 -17.23 -18.83 1.68
C ARG A 31 -17.58 -18.58 0.20
N ASP A 32 -17.81 -17.29 -0.14
CA ASP A 32 -18.15 -16.87 -1.51
C ASP A 32 -16.88 -16.60 -2.35
N GLY A 33 -15.70 -16.76 -1.75
CA GLY A 33 -14.40 -16.58 -2.41
C GLY A 33 -13.91 -15.13 -2.47
N ASN A 34 -14.51 -14.22 -1.70
CA ASN A 34 -14.05 -12.84 -1.62
C ASN A 34 -12.89 -12.74 -0.62
N PHE A 35 -11.83 -12.02 -1.01
CA PHE A 35 -10.69 -11.76 -0.13
C PHE A 35 -11.08 -11.05 1.15
N GLN A 36 -10.52 -11.49 2.27
CA GLN A 36 -10.69 -10.91 3.60
C GLN A 36 -9.35 -10.38 4.13
N ARG A 37 -9.27 -9.07 4.37
CA ARG A 37 -8.09 -8.48 4.98
C ARG A 37 -8.06 -8.76 6.48
N ARG A 38 -6.92 -9.24 6.98
CA ARG A 38 -6.72 -9.41 8.43
C ARG A 38 -6.50 -8.05 9.10
N PRO A 39 -7.09 -7.80 10.29
CA PRO A 39 -6.85 -6.59 11.05
C PRO A 39 -5.40 -6.52 11.54
N SER A 40 -4.95 -5.30 11.87
CA SER A 40 -3.67 -5.04 12.51
C SER A 40 -3.74 -5.38 14.02
N GLU A 41 -2.63 -5.88 14.59
CA GLU A 41 -2.59 -6.29 16.00
C GLU A 41 -2.27 -5.12 16.95
N PHE A 42 -1.63 -4.05 16.46
CA PHE A 42 -1.23 -2.87 17.22
C PHE A 42 -1.97 -1.63 16.67
N ALA A 43 -3.29 -1.65 16.79
CA ALA A 43 -4.17 -0.54 16.48
C ALA A 43 -4.70 0.12 17.77
N GLY A 44 -5.29 1.32 17.65
CA GLY A 44 -5.98 2.00 18.75
C GLY A 44 -5.12 2.89 19.64
N ALA A 45 -3.79 2.91 19.49
CA ALA A 45 -2.95 3.89 20.19
C ALA A 45 -2.97 5.23 19.45
N GLY A 46 -3.26 6.32 20.16
CA GLY A 46 -3.35 7.68 19.65
C GLY A 46 -2.17 8.56 20.03
N LEU A 47 -2.34 9.88 19.89
CA LEU A 47 -1.32 10.90 20.19
C LEU A 47 -0.88 10.90 21.66
N GLU A 48 -1.75 10.51 22.58
CA GLU A 48 -1.46 10.40 24.00
C GLU A 48 -0.31 9.43 24.30
N SER A 49 -0.13 8.43 23.46
CA SER A 49 0.97 7.44 23.56
C SER A 49 2.35 8.03 23.21
N LEU A 50 2.37 9.28 22.72
CA LEU A 50 3.60 9.96 22.28
C LEU A 50 4.17 10.91 23.34
N GLN A 51 3.51 11.09 24.48
CA GLN A 51 3.97 11.99 25.53
C GLN A 51 5.34 11.56 26.07
N GLY A 52 6.31 12.49 26.03
CA GLY A 52 7.69 12.23 26.45
C GLY A 52 8.49 11.39 25.45
N ALA A 53 7.93 11.04 24.32
CA ALA A 53 8.67 10.35 23.27
C ALA A 53 9.72 11.30 22.68
N GLY A 54 10.97 10.86 22.63
CA GLY A 54 11.99 11.51 21.84
C GLY A 54 11.73 11.29 20.33
N ARG A 55 12.79 11.18 19.53
CA ARG A 55 12.67 10.96 18.09
C ARG A 55 12.06 9.59 17.80
N LEU A 56 10.87 9.57 17.19
CA LEU A 56 10.17 8.34 16.78
C LEU A 56 10.84 7.67 15.57
N HIS A 57 10.47 6.42 15.32
CA HIS A 57 10.90 5.70 14.11
C HIS A 57 9.70 5.23 13.31
N LEU A 58 9.65 5.64 12.03
CA LEU A 58 8.70 5.13 11.06
C LEU A 58 9.39 4.05 10.22
N ILE A 59 8.91 2.81 10.29
CA ILE A 59 9.46 1.68 9.55
C ILE A 59 8.55 1.36 8.37
N VAL A 60 9.11 1.37 7.17
CA VAL A 60 8.38 1.18 5.91
C VAL A 60 9.07 0.14 5.01
N GLY A 61 8.31 -0.46 4.10
CA GLY A 61 8.84 -1.29 3.03
C GLY A 61 8.52 -0.66 1.67
N ARG A 62 9.50 -0.61 0.76
CA ARG A 62 9.38 0.06 -0.55
C ARG A 62 8.20 -0.43 -1.38
N SER A 63 7.90 -1.71 -1.32
CA SER A 63 6.81 -2.31 -2.12
C SER A 63 5.42 -2.19 -1.48
N CYS A 64 5.32 -1.99 -0.17
CA CYS A 64 4.05 -1.98 0.55
C CYS A 64 3.26 -0.67 0.31
N PRO A 65 2.04 -0.70 -0.28
CA PRO A 65 1.26 0.50 -0.52
C PRO A 65 0.68 1.11 0.77
N TRP A 66 0.47 0.27 1.79
CA TRP A 66 0.01 0.71 3.09
C TRP A 66 1.10 1.50 3.82
N ALA A 67 2.36 1.05 3.74
CA ALA A 67 3.50 1.78 4.25
C ALA A 67 3.79 3.05 3.44
N HIS A 68 3.52 3.03 2.13
CA HIS A 68 3.70 4.19 1.27
C HIS A 68 2.82 5.37 1.68
N ARG A 69 1.59 5.13 2.20
CA ARG A 69 0.74 6.20 2.76
C ARG A 69 1.43 6.93 3.91
N ALA A 70 2.01 6.18 4.84
CA ALA A 70 2.71 6.74 5.98
C ALA A 70 3.98 7.49 5.57
N TRP A 71 4.71 6.95 4.60
CA TRP A 71 5.89 7.59 4.03
C TRP A 71 5.55 8.91 3.35
N LEU A 72 4.43 8.97 2.60
CA LEU A 72 3.94 10.20 1.98
C LEU A 72 3.58 11.26 3.02
N VAL A 73 2.85 10.91 4.09
CA VAL A 73 2.53 11.86 5.15
C VAL A 73 3.80 12.35 5.82
N TRP A 74 4.73 11.46 6.16
CA TRP A 74 6.04 11.81 6.72
C TRP A 74 6.77 12.83 5.84
N ARG A 75 6.80 12.62 4.52
CA ARG A 75 7.49 13.50 3.57
C ARG A 75 6.77 14.84 3.38
N LEU A 76 5.44 14.80 3.13
CA LEU A 76 4.63 16.00 2.92
C LEU A 76 4.57 16.90 4.16
N ARG A 77 4.58 16.31 5.34
CA ARG A 77 4.61 17.01 6.63
C ARG A 77 6.02 17.38 7.09
N GLN A 78 7.06 17.01 6.33
CA GLN A 78 8.47 17.30 6.62
C GLN A 78 8.89 16.84 8.03
N LEU A 79 8.55 15.61 8.41
CA LEU A 79 8.74 15.08 9.76
C LEU A 79 10.15 14.51 10.02
N GLU A 80 11.12 14.71 9.14
CA GLU A 80 12.49 14.20 9.25
C GLU A 80 13.18 14.52 10.60
N PRO A 81 13.00 15.71 11.19
CA PRO A 81 13.62 16.02 12.48
C PRO A 81 13.03 15.25 13.66
N SER A 82 11.73 14.96 13.66
CA SER A 82 11.01 14.34 14.79
C SER A 82 10.79 12.83 14.60
N VAL A 83 10.80 12.35 13.36
CA VAL A 83 10.55 10.93 13.03
C VAL A 83 11.64 10.43 12.09
N GLN A 84 12.44 9.48 12.55
CA GLN A 84 13.44 8.81 11.72
C GLN A 84 12.77 7.78 10.83
N LEU A 85 13.04 7.83 9.53
CA LEU A 85 12.60 6.81 8.58
C LEU A 85 13.58 5.64 8.56
N LEU A 86 13.06 4.42 8.67
CA LEU A 86 13.79 3.17 8.45
C LEU A 86 13.11 2.36 7.37
N ILE A 87 13.91 1.82 6.43
CA ILE A 87 13.40 1.03 5.32
C ILE A 87 13.79 -0.41 5.53
N VAL A 88 12.79 -1.30 5.49
CA VAL A 88 13.00 -2.76 5.48
C VAL A 88 12.76 -3.32 4.08
N GLU A 89 13.42 -4.44 3.79
CA GLU A 89 13.35 -5.12 2.50
C GLU A 89 12.71 -6.51 2.67
N PRO A 90 11.99 -7.01 1.66
CA PRO A 90 11.46 -8.37 1.73
C PRO A 90 12.59 -9.39 1.53
N ASP A 91 12.70 -10.36 2.41
CA ASP A 91 13.47 -11.58 2.16
C ASP A 91 12.56 -12.61 1.49
N PRO A 92 12.74 -12.88 0.19
CA PRO A 92 11.85 -13.78 -0.55
C PRO A 92 11.97 -15.25 -0.10
N LYS A 93 13.10 -15.64 0.51
CA LYS A 93 13.32 -17.00 1.00
C LYS A 93 12.64 -17.22 2.34
N ALA A 94 12.76 -16.25 3.23
CA ALA A 94 12.17 -16.34 4.56
C ALA A 94 10.72 -15.82 4.62
N GLY A 95 10.23 -15.15 3.57
CA GLY A 95 8.87 -14.58 3.51
C GLY A 95 8.64 -13.50 4.58
N ARG A 96 9.66 -12.74 4.94
CA ARG A 96 9.61 -11.73 6.01
C ARG A 96 10.36 -10.46 5.63
N TRP A 97 10.06 -9.37 6.37
CA TRP A 97 10.79 -8.11 6.27
C TRP A 97 12.10 -8.18 7.05
N VAL A 98 13.21 -7.77 6.46
CA VAL A 98 14.54 -7.71 7.07
C VAL A 98 15.10 -6.30 7.00
N PHE A 99 15.92 -5.94 7.98
CA PHE A 99 16.69 -4.71 7.95
C PHE A 99 17.90 -4.92 7.03
N PRO A 100 18.24 -3.97 6.12
CA PRO A 100 19.47 -4.03 5.34
C PRO A 100 20.72 -4.08 6.22
N GLU A 101 20.68 -3.35 7.34
CA GLU A 101 21.66 -3.39 8.42
C GLU A 101 20.93 -3.56 9.75
N PRO A 102 21.47 -4.33 10.71
CA PRO A 102 20.80 -4.56 11.99
C PRO A 102 20.36 -3.27 12.69
N SER A 103 19.11 -3.20 13.11
CA SER A 103 18.53 -2.06 13.81
C SER A 103 17.89 -2.52 15.12
N PHE A 104 18.09 -1.77 16.21
CA PHE A 104 17.63 -2.15 17.56
C PHE A 104 18.16 -3.52 18.03
N GLY A 105 19.32 -3.97 17.52
CA GLY A 105 19.86 -5.30 17.77
C GLY A 105 19.12 -6.44 17.05
N CYS A 106 18.24 -6.11 16.08
CA CYS A 106 17.43 -7.06 15.33
C CYS A 106 17.85 -7.07 13.84
N ASN A 107 17.83 -8.25 13.22
CA ASN A 107 18.05 -8.41 11.77
C ASN A 107 16.75 -8.37 10.98
N SER A 108 15.63 -8.64 11.62
CA SER A 108 14.32 -8.70 10.98
C SER A 108 13.25 -7.95 11.76
N LEU A 109 12.20 -7.55 11.04
CA LEU A 109 11.04 -6.91 11.67
C LEU A 109 10.33 -7.85 12.66
N ALA A 110 10.35 -9.16 12.40
CA ALA A 110 9.79 -10.15 13.32
C ALA A 110 10.52 -10.18 14.68
N GLU A 111 11.86 -10.10 14.66
CA GLU A 111 12.67 -9.99 15.90
C GLU A 111 12.36 -8.69 16.65
N LEU A 112 12.18 -7.56 15.93
CA LEU A 112 11.79 -6.29 16.53
C LEU A 112 10.40 -6.37 17.20
N TYR A 113 9.43 -7.01 16.54
CA TYR A 113 8.10 -7.21 17.12
C TYR A 113 8.18 -8.01 18.42
N GLN A 114 8.99 -9.10 18.45
CA GLN A 114 9.22 -9.90 19.66
C GLN A 114 9.92 -9.08 20.74
N LEU A 115 10.93 -8.29 20.39
CA LEU A 115 11.62 -7.39 21.32
C LEU A 115 10.63 -6.41 21.98
N CYS A 116 9.63 -5.95 21.24
CA CYS A 116 8.55 -5.09 21.71
C CYS A 116 7.42 -5.85 22.44
N GLY A 117 7.57 -7.15 22.71
CA GLY A 117 6.62 -7.95 23.48
C GLY A 117 5.46 -8.53 22.66
N ALA A 118 5.53 -8.50 21.33
CA ALA A 118 4.54 -9.17 20.48
C ALA A 118 4.61 -10.70 20.67
N LYS A 119 3.47 -11.38 20.47
CA LYS A 119 3.41 -12.85 20.50
C LYS A 119 4.31 -13.44 19.41
N SER A 120 4.85 -14.64 19.64
CA SER A 120 5.77 -15.31 18.69
C SER A 120 5.15 -15.58 17.32
N ASN A 121 3.83 -15.67 17.22
CA ASN A 121 3.06 -15.84 16.00
C ASN A 121 2.48 -14.53 15.46
N ALA A 122 2.82 -13.39 16.06
CA ALA A 122 2.39 -12.08 15.60
C ALA A 122 2.90 -11.81 14.18
N ARG A 123 2.05 -11.24 13.35
CA ARG A 123 2.41 -10.89 11.99
C ARG A 123 3.17 -9.56 11.97
N ALA A 124 4.48 -9.61 11.75
CA ALA A 124 5.30 -8.42 11.59
C ALA A 124 5.01 -7.74 10.24
N THR A 125 4.34 -6.58 10.28
CA THR A 125 3.87 -5.84 9.11
C THR A 125 4.42 -4.41 9.08
N VAL A 126 4.43 -3.80 7.90
CA VAL A 126 4.69 -2.38 7.68
C VAL A 126 3.42 -1.69 7.15
N PRO A 127 3.20 -0.40 7.46
CA PRO A 127 4.04 0.50 8.25
C PRO A 127 4.05 0.14 9.74
N LEU A 128 5.06 0.64 10.44
CA LEU A 128 5.18 0.53 11.88
C LEU A 128 5.68 1.87 12.44
N LEU A 129 4.98 2.43 13.43
CA LEU A 129 5.47 3.54 14.22
C LEU A 129 5.98 3.02 15.55
N LEU A 130 7.25 3.31 15.85
CA LEU A 130 7.98 2.79 16.99
C LEU A 130 8.48 3.92 17.88
N HIS A 131 8.32 3.74 19.18
CA HIS A 131 9.06 4.45 20.21
C HIS A 131 10.36 3.67 20.47
N PRO A 132 11.56 4.27 20.29
CA PRO A 132 12.81 3.51 20.37
C PRO A 132 13.18 3.06 21.80
N GLY A 133 12.54 3.66 22.82
CA GLY A 133 12.96 3.53 24.22
C GLY A 133 14.16 4.44 24.55
N TYR A 134 14.24 4.90 25.80
CA TYR A 134 15.36 5.70 26.30
C TYR A 134 15.68 5.32 27.75
N GLY A 135 16.96 5.27 28.11
CA GLY A 135 17.41 4.87 29.43
C GLY A 135 16.99 3.42 29.74
N SER A 136 16.18 3.24 30.78
CA SER A 136 15.63 1.93 31.15
C SER A 136 14.37 1.52 30.40
N GLN A 137 13.79 2.41 29.60
CA GLN A 137 12.58 2.15 28.82
C GLN A 137 12.92 1.36 27.57
N LYS A 138 12.20 0.26 27.36
CA LYS A 138 12.36 -0.60 26.16
C LYS A 138 11.66 0.00 24.94
N ALA A 139 12.13 -0.39 23.75
CA ALA A 139 11.41 -0.08 22.52
C ALA A 139 9.98 -0.64 22.55
N SER A 140 9.04 0.11 22.03
CA SER A 140 7.62 -0.27 22.00
C SER A 140 6.95 0.13 20.69
N ILE A 141 6.06 -0.75 20.21
CA ILE A 141 5.22 -0.47 19.03
C ILE A 141 4.12 0.49 19.46
N ILE A 142 4.02 1.64 18.79
CA ILE A 142 2.95 2.61 19.00
C ILE A 142 1.74 2.18 18.16
N ASN A 143 1.93 2.02 16.85
CA ASN A 143 0.84 1.69 15.95
C ASN A 143 1.37 1.02 14.66
N ASN A 144 0.63 0.06 14.10
CA ASN A 144 0.90 -0.56 12.79
C ASN A 144 -0.32 -0.61 11.87
N GLU A 145 -1.43 0.08 12.23
CA GLU A 145 -2.55 0.26 11.33
C GLU A 145 -2.35 1.52 10.49
N SER A 146 -2.18 1.33 9.19
CA SER A 146 -1.82 2.43 8.29
C SER A 146 -2.82 3.59 8.30
N ALA A 147 -4.11 3.32 8.50
CA ALA A 147 -5.15 4.34 8.53
C ALA A 147 -5.01 5.28 9.74
N GLU A 148 -4.75 4.70 10.92
CA GLU A 148 -4.55 5.46 12.16
C GLU A 148 -3.17 6.14 12.19
N LEU A 149 -2.15 5.42 11.72
CA LEU A 149 -0.77 5.90 11.73
C LEU A 149 -0.58 7.18 10.91
N ILE A 150 -1.23 7.29 9.74
CA ILE A 150 -1.18 8.50 8.92
C ILE A 150 -1.87 9.69 9.58
N GLU A 151 -2.90 9.48 10.40
CA GLU A 151 -3.55 10.52 11.20
C GLU A 151 -2.62 10.98 12.33
N ILE A 152 -2.01 10.05 13.06
CA ILE A 152 -1.00 10.35 14.07
C ILE A 152 0.11 11.22 13.46
N LEU A 153 0.69 10.80 12.32
CA LEU A 153 1.74 11.56 11.64
C LEU A 153 1.27 12.96 11.20
N ASN A 154 0.01 13.09 10.75
CA ASN A 154 -0.53 14.38 10.33
C ASN A 154 -0.63 15.38 11.51
N TYR A 155 -0.88 14.90 12.72
CA TYR A 155 -1.00 15.75 13.92
C TYR A 155 0.33 16.01 14.62
N LEU A 156 1.42 15.34 14.25
CA LEU A 156 2.73 15.68 14.78
C LEU A 156 3.13 17.11 14.38
N PRO A 157 3.80 17.85 15.26
CA PRO A 157 4.33 19.16 14.92
C PRO A 157 5.28 19.09 13.72
N SER A 158 4.99 19.87 12.69
CA SER A 158 5.90 20.04 11.56
C SER A 158 6.90 21.14 11.85
N PRO A 159 8.17 21.01 11.44
CA PRO A 159 9.15 22.08 11.54
C PRO A 159 8.86 23.24 10.56
N SER A 160 8.02 23.00 9.54
CA SER A 160 7.66 23.99 8.51
C SER A 160 6.21 24.42 8.65
N ASN A 161 5.99 25.73 8.63
CA ASN A 161 4.64 26.31 8.58
C ASN A 161 3.94 26.06 7.22
N ASP A 162 4.70 25.74 6.17
CA ASP A 162 4.18 25.47 4.83
C ASP A 162 3.74 24.01 4.65
N ALA A 163 3.98 23.15 5.65
CA ALA A 163 3.56 21.75 5.56
C ALA A 163 2.04 21.63 5.60
N PRO A 164 1.41 20.92 4.64
CA PRO A 164 -0.04 20.86 4.54
C PRO A 164 -0.66 20.15 5.74
N ASN A 165 -1.76 20.72 6.29
CA ASN A 165 -2.66 19.96 7.14
C ASN A 165 -3.55 19.10 6.24
N LEU A 166 -3.36 17.77 6.26
CA LEU A 166 -4.08 16.83 5.40
C LEU A 166 -5.49 16.48 5.91
N LEU A 167 -5.84 16.93 7.12
CA LEU A 167 -7.14 16.69 7.77
C LEU A 167 -7.74 18.03 8.29
N PRO A 168 -7.94 19.02 7.42
CA PRO A 168 -8.55 20.28 7.83
C PRO A 168 -10.00 20.04 8.29
N SER A 169 -10.37 20.61 9.44
CA SER A 169 -11.65 20.35 10.12
C SER A 169 -12.87 20.63 9.24
N GLN A 170 -12.80 21.65 8.41
CA GLN A 170 -13.87 22.05 7.48
C GLN A 170 -14.09 21.05 6.33
N ARG A 171 -13.17 20.11 6.09
CA ARG A 171 -13.23 19.12 5.02
C ARG A 171 -13.40 17.68 5.51
N LEU A 172 -13.50 17.45 6.80
CA LEU A 172 -13.55 16.09 7.36
C LEU A 172 -14.71 15.25 6.83
N VAL A 173 -15.86 15.84 6.55
CA VAL A 173 -17.02 15.15 5.98
C VAL A 173 -16.68 14.62 4.59
N ASP A 174 -16.14 15.47 3.72
CA ASP A 174 -15.76 15.11 2.34
C ASP A 174 -14.60 14.08 2.35
N ILE A 175 -13.60 14.31 3.20
CA ILE A 175 -12.45 13.40 3.36
C ILE A 175 -12.93 12.01 3.76
N ASN A 176 -13.78 11.91 4.77
CA ASN A 176 -14.31 10.63 5.24
C ASN A 176 -15.18 9.94 4.21
N HIS A 177 -15.99 10.69 3.46
CA HIS A 177 -16.77 10.14 2.34
C HIS A 177 -15.86 9.43 1.33
N TRP A 178 -14.82 10.11 0.83
CA TRP A 178 -13.88 9.55 -0.15
C TRP A 178 -13.06 8.41 0.43
N ILE A 179 -12.60 8.51 1.68
CA ILE A 179 -11.86 7.46 2.36
C ILE A 179 -12.68 6.16 2.43
N ASN A 180 -13.94 6.25 2.83
CA ASN A 180 -14.82 5.07 2.96
C ASN A 180 -15.06 4.40 1.61
N LEU A 181 -15.36 5.18 0.56
CA LEU A 181 -15.52 4.66 -0.79
C LEU A 181 -14.24 3.97 -1.27
N MET A 182 -13.12 4.68 -1.20
CA MET A 182 -11.84 4.19 -1.73
C MET A 182 -11.30 2.98 -0.97
N GLN A 183 -11.48 2.92 0.34
CA GLN A 183 -10.90 1.84 1.14
C GLN A 183 -11.41 0.49 0.65
N HIS A 184 -12.72 0.35 0.51
CA HIS A 184 -13.34 -0.91 0.12
C HIS A 184 -13.22 -1.19 -1.38
N ASP A 185 -13.56 -0.20 -2.22
CA ASP A 185 -13.77 -0.45 -3.65
C ASP A 185 -12.49 -0.31 -4.47
N ILE A 186 -11.52 0.47 -4.00
CA ILE A 186 -10.28 0.75 -4.73
C ILE A 186 -9.05 0.18 -4.03
N ASN A 187 -8.75 0.63 -2.80
CA ASN A 187 -7.51 0.26 -2.13
C ASN A 187 -7.46 -1.22 -1.73
N ASP A 188 -8.55 -1.75 -1.17
CA ASP A 188 -8.74 -3.19 -0.99
C ASP A 188 -9.29 -3.85 -2.26
N GLY A 189 -9.98 -3.09 -3.13
CA GLY A 189 -10.59 -3.54 -4.38
C GLY A 189 -9.61 -4.22 -5.32
N VAL A 190 -8.41 -3.65 -5.52
CA VAL A 190 -7.37 -4.27 -6.34
C VAL A 190 -6.93 -5.62 -5.78
N TYR A 191 -6.86 -5.78 -4.46
CA TYR A 191 -6.55 -7.06 -3.80
C TYR A 191 -7.71 -8.04 -3.88
N ARG A 192 -8.95 -7.55 -3.80
CA ARG A 192 -10.15 -8.37 -3.99
C ARG A 192 -10.22 -8.94 -5.40
N CYS A 193 -9.80 -8.19 -6.43
CA CYS A 193 -9.63 -8.70 -7.79
C CYS A 193 -8.52 -9.76 -7.85
N GLY A 194 -7.32 -9.42 -7.37
CA GLY A 194 -6.14 -10.29 -7.46
C GLY A 194 -6.28 -11.61 -6.72
N PHE A 195 -6.92 -11.58 -5.55
CA PHE A 195 -7.06 -12.72 -4.65
C PHE A 195 -8.42 -13.41 -4.69
N ALA A 196 -9.30 -13.03 -5.62
CA ALA A 196 -10.58 -13.72 -5.83
C ALA A 196 -10.37 -15.21 -6.06
N ARG A 197 -11.19 -16.05 -5.37
CA ARG A 197 -11.09 -17.50 -5.43
C ARG A 197 -11.86 -18.11 -6.59
N ASN A 198 -12.79 -17.37 -7.16
CA ASN A 198 -13.62 -17.80 -8.28
C ASN A 198 -14.03 -16.60 -9.14
N GLN A 199 -14.60 -16.92 -10.32
CA GLN A 199 -14.99 -15.90 -11.30
C GLN A 199 -16.06 -14.95 -10.78
N ALA A 200 -17.02 -15.43 -9.99
CA ALA A 200 -18.09 -14.61 -9.46
C ALA A 200 -17.56 -13.56 -8.44
N ALA A 201 -16.64 -13.94 -7.56
CA ALA A 201 -15.97 -13.03 -6.64
C ALA A 201 -15.13 -11.98 -7.38
N TYR A 202 -14.39 -12.42 -8.41
CA TYR A 202 -13.64 -11.51 -9.27
C TYR A 202 -14.54 -10.49 -9.97
N ASN A 203 -15.63 -10.94 -10.60
CA ASN A 203 -16.55 -10.07 -11.32
C ASN A 203 -17.19 -9.01 -10.42
N ARG A 204 -17.55 -9.38 -9.18
CA ARG A 204 -18.07 -8.42 -8.18
C ARG A 204 -17.02 -7.39 -7.79
N ALA A 205 -15.80 -7.85 -7.47
CA ALA A 205 -14.72 -6.96 -7.05
C ALA A 205 -14.32 -5.99 -8.16
N GLU A 206 -14.20 -6.49 -9.39
CA GLU A 206 -13.82 -5.73 -10.56
C GLU A 206 -14.89 -4.69 -10.94
N ALA A 207 -16.18 -5.05 -10.87
CA ALA A 207 -17.27 -4.12 -11.13
C ALA A 207 -17.29 -2.98 -10.09
N ALA A 208 -17.13 -3.28 -8.79
CA ALA A 208 -17.06 -2.27 -7.73
C ALA A 208 -15.84 -1.35 -7.91
N LEU A 209 -14.67 -1.93 -8.24
CA LEU A 209 -13.44 -1.18 -8.46
C LEU A 209 -13.60 -0.13 -9.57
N PHE A 210 -14.10 -0.53 -10.73
CA PHE A 210 -14.26 0.40 -11.85
C PHE A 210 -15.43 1.39 -11.65
N ALA A 211 -16.48 1.03 -10.91
CA ALA A 211 -17.51 1.97 -10.48
C ALA A 211 -16.93 3.02 -9.51
N GLY A 212 -16.08 2.63 -8.58
CA GLY A 212 -15.37 3.55 -7.69
C GLY A 212 -14.44 4.50 -8.44
N LEU A 213 -13.66 4.01 -9.42
CA LEU A 213 -12.83 4.86 -10.26
C LEU A 213 -13.65 5.88 -11.07
N ALA A 214 -14.81 5.48 -11.60
CA ALA A 214 -15.70 6.40 -12.32
C ALA A 214 -16.25 7.51 -11.42
N GLN A 215 -16.58 7.22 -10.15
CA GLN A 215 -17.00 8.22 -9.17
C GLN A 215 -15.90 9.22 -8.84
N LEU A 216 -14.66 8.75 -8.68
CA LEU A 216 -13.51 9.63 -8.45
C LEU A 216 -13.20 10.51 -9.67
N GLU A 217 -13.31 9.94 -10.87
CA GLU A 217 -13.17 10.69 -12.12
C GLU A 217 -14.17 11.84 -12.20
N GLU A 218 -15.45 11.55 -11.95
CA GLU A 218 -16.52 12.54 -11.95
C GLU A 218 -16.31 13.64 -10.90
N ALA A 219 -15.86 13.26 -9.69
CA ALA A 219 -15.57 14.22 -8.64
C ALA A 219 -14.43 15.18 -9.02
N LEU A 220 -13.34 14.66 -9.59
CA LEU A 220 -12.22 15.48 -10.04
C LEU A 220 -12.60 16.40 -11.20
N LEU A 221 -13.46 15.95 -12.11
CA LEU A 221 -13.99 16.80 -13.18
C LEU A 221 -14.85 17.95 -12.66
N LYS A 222 -15.63 17.71 -11.61
CA LYS A 222 -16.57 18.71 -11.06
C LYS A 222 -15.90 19.69 -10.10
N GLN A 223 -15.00 19.24 -9.27
CA GLN A 223 -14.48 20.02 -8.13
C GLN A 223 -12.96 19.99 -7.96
N GLY A 224 -12.24 19.29 -8.86
CA GLY A 224 -10.78 19.20 -8.79
C GLY A 224 -10.07 20.53 -8.59
N PRO A 225 -8.77 20.54 -8.37
CA PRO A 225 -7.75 19.56 -8.77
C PRO A 225 -7.51 18.38 -7.80
N TRP A 226 -8.05 18.40 -6.58
CA TRP A 226 -7.94 17.34 -5.58
C TRP A 226 -9.34 16.77 -5.26
N LEU A 227 -9.39 15.62 -4.58
CA LEU A 227 -10.65 14.94 -4.29
C LEU A 227 -11.61 15.79 -3.44
N CYS A 228 -11.08 16.64 -2.58
CA CYS A 228 -11.87 17.53 -1.72
C CYS A 228 -11.80 19.01 -2.16
N GLY A 229 -11.58 19.29 -3.45
CA GLY A 229 -11.58 20.65 -4.01
C GLY A 229 -10.17 21.18 -4.33
N SER A 230 -9.85 22.39 -3.84
CA SER A 230 -8.60 23.09 -4.21
C SER A 230 -7.37 22.65 -3.42
N GLU A 231 -7.54 21.94 -2.30
CA GLU A 231 -6.47 21.61 -1.38
C GLU A 231 -6.22 20.10 -1.32
N LEU A 232 -4.92 19.72 -1.22
CA LEU A 232 -4.49 18.35 -0.98
C LEU A 232 -4.99 17.89 0.39
N THR A 233 -5.58 16.70 0.45
CA THR A 233 -6.10 16.13 1.70
C THR A 233 -5.65 14.68 1.90
N MET A 234 -5.98 14.13 3.06
CA MET A 234 -5.72 12.72 3.39
C MET A 234 -6.42 11.75 2.44
N ALA A 235 -7.53 12.15 1.80
CA ALA A 235 -8.19 11.35 0.76
C ALA A 235 -7.25 11.10 -0.42
N ASP A 236 -6.56 12.14 -0.89
CA ASP A 236 -5.59 12.06 -1.99
C ASP A 236 -4.39 11.19 -1.62
N VAL A 237 -3.85 11.37 -0.41
CA VAL A 237 -2.72 10.57 0.10
C VAL A 237 -3.08 9.08 0.17
N ARG A 238 -4.30 8.73 0.55
CA ARG A 238 -4.75 7.33 0.63
C ARG A 238 -4.97 6.67 -0.74
N LEU A 239 -5.32 7.46 -1.75
CA LEU A 239 -5.53 6.97 -3.11
C LEU A 239 -4.22 6.74 -3.87
N PHE A 240 -3.27 7.66 -3.72
CA PHE A 240 -2.05 7.71 -4.54
C PHE A 240 -1.26 6.40 -4.60
N PRO A 241 -0.96 5.70 -3.49
CA PRO A 241 -0.20 4.44 -3.53
C PRO A 241 -0.82 3.36 -4.40
N THR A 242 -2.15 3.34 -4.52
CA THR A 242 -2.86 2.39 -5.37
C THR A 242 -2.73 2.80 -6.84
N LEU A 243 -3.02 4.04 -7.19
CA LEU A 243 -3.03 4.45 -8.59
C LEU A 243 -1.62 4.58 -9.21
N ILE A 244 -0.59 4.90 -8.40
CA ILE A 244 0.78 4.95 -8.92
C ILE A 244 1.35 3.56 -9.25
N ARG A 245 0.79 2.49 -8.66
CA ARG A 245 1.18 1.09 -8.93
C ARG A 245 0.31 0.41 -9.99
N TRP A 246 -0.66 1.12 -10.57
CA TRP A 246 -1.69 0.51 -11.42
C TRP A 246 -1.12 -0.32 -12.56
N GLU A 247 -0.34 0.31 -13.45
CA GLU A 247 0.26 -0.34 -14.62
C GLU A 247 1.40 -1.30 -14.24
N GLN A 248 2.06 -1.02 -13.11
CA GLN A 248 3.23 -1.79 -12.69
C GLN A 248 2.86 -3.11 -12.02
N VAL A 249 1.69 -3.16 -11.34
CA VAL A 249 1.29 -4.28 -10.49
C VAL A 249 -0.16 -4.70 -10.70
N TYR A 250 -1.12 -3.79 -10.50
CA TYR A 250 -2.51 -4.19 -10.32
C TYR A 250 -3.19 -4.59 -11.63
N ALA A 251 -2.92 -3.89 -12.72
CA ALA A 251 -3.43 -4.27 -14.02
C ALA A 251 -2.86 -5.63 -14.49
N PRO A 252 -1.53 -5.84 -14.53
CA PRO A 252 -0.98 -7.09 -15.05
C PRO A 252 -1.10 -8.28 -14.09
N LEU A 253 -0.86 -8.10 -12.78
CA LEU A 253 -0.81 -9.22 -11.83
C LEU A 253 -2.19 -9.53 -11.21
N PHE A 254 -2.95 -8.49 -10.86
CA PHE A 254 -4.24 -8.62 -10.18
C PHE A 254 -5.43 -8.56 -11.13
N ARG A 255 -5.19 -8.43 -12.44
CA ARG A 255 -6.21 -8.42 -13.50
C ARG A 255 -7.18 -7.24 -13.39
N CYS A 256 -6.73 -6.09 -12.86
CA CYS A 256 -7.51 -4.86 -12.82
C CYS A 256 -7.45 -4.18 -14.21
N SER A 257 -7.97 -4.83 -15.25
CA SER A 257 -7.63 -4.55 -16.66
C SER A 257 -8.83 -4.26 -17.56
N ARG A 258 -10.03 -3.99 -17.02
CA ARG A 258 -11.22 -3.61 -17.82
C ARG A 258 -10.91 -2.42 -18.73
N SER A 259 -10.28 -1.41 -18.15
CA SER A 259 -9.86 -0.20 -18.88
C SER A 259 -8.50 0.26 -18.36
N PRO A 260 -7.63 0.78 -19.21
CA PRO A 260 -6.38 1.38 -18.76
C PRO A 260 -6.68 2.65 -17.95
N LEU A 261 -5.81 3.00 -17.00
CA LEU A 261 -6.08 4.13 -16.11
C LEU A 261 -6.10 5.48 -16.86
N PHE A 262 -5.40 5.60 -17.97
CA PHE A 262 -5.45 6.81 -18.82
C PHE A 262 -6.81 7.04 -19.49
N SER A 263 -7.73 6.08 -19.51
CA SER A 263 -9.11 6.28 -19.93
C SER A 263 -9.96 7.06 -18.91
N PHE A 264 -9.38 7.40 -17.76
CA PHE A 264 -9.91 8.31 -16.74
C PHE A 264 -9.03 9.59 -16.71
N PRO A 265 -9.26 10.56 -17.60
CA PRO A 265 -8.34 11.67 -17.82
C PRO A 265 -8.15 12.59 -16.61
N ALA A 266 -9.19 12.80 -15.78
CA ALA A 266 -9.06 13.60 -14.57
C ALA A 266 -8.25 12.89 -13.50
N LEU A 267 -8.44 11.58 -13.29
CA LEU A 267 -7.61 10.76 -12.42
C LEU A 267 -6.16 10.69 -12.90
N TRP A 268 -5.97 10.62 -14.22
CA TRP A 268 -4.63 10.61 -14.80
C TRP A 268 -3.91 11.93 -14.53
N ALA A 269 -4.58 13.07 -14.77
CA ALA A 269 -4.06 14.40 -14.49
C ALA A 269 -3.81 14.62 -12.99
N TRP A 270 -4.73 14.13 -12.14
CA TRP A 270 -4.56 14.13 -10.68
C TRP A 270 -3.30 13.36 -10.25
N ARG A 271 -3.07 12.16 -10.81
CA ARG A 271 -1.89 11.35 -10.53
C ARG A 271 -0.60 12.07 -10.92
N ALA A 272 -0.56 12.69 -12.10
CA ALA A 272 0.60 13.47 -12.54
C ALA A 272 0.86 14.66 -11.61
N ARG A 273 -0.20 15.38 -11.20
CA ARG A 273 -0.11 16.48 -10.24
C ARG A 273 0.42 16.01 -8.89
N PHE A 274 -0.05 14.87 -8.38
CA PHE A 274 0.44 14.32 -7.12
C PHE A 274 1.94 13.95 -7.20
N CYS A 275 2.38 13.36 -8.31
CA CYS A 275 3.81 13.10 -8.57
C CYS A 275 4.67 14.36 -8.59
N SER A 276 4.10 15.51 -8.96
CA SER A 276 4.82 16.79 -9.01
C SER A 276 4.98 17.46 -7.64
N LEU A 277 4.35 16.95 -6.59
CA LEU A 277 4.55 17.48 -5.23
C LEU A 277 5.99 17.22 -4.76
N PRO A 278 6.60 18.19 -4.02
CA PRO A 278 7.97 18.06 -3.54
C PRO A 278 8.21 16.78 -2.75
N GLY A 279 9.19 15.99 -3.17
CA GLY A 279 9.65 14.78 -2.49
C GLY A 279 8.73 13.55 -2.64
N VAL A 280 7.61 13.63 -3.38
CA VAL A 280 6.73 12.48 -3.61
C VAL A 280 7.43 11.42 -4.45
N LEU A 281 8.15 11.79 -5.50
CA LEU A 281 8.88 10.85 -6.35
C LEU A 281 9.97 10.09 -5.58
N ASP A 282 10.56 10.69 -4.53
CA ASP A 282 11.55 10.04 -3.65
C ASP A 282 10.97 8.86 -2.88
N THR A 283 9.63 8.75 -2.80
CA THR A 283 8.90 7.64 -2.16
C THR A 283 8.47 6.55 -3.14
N CYS A 284 8.75 6.71 -4.45
CA CYS A 284 8.30 5.85 -5.52
C CYS A 284 9.42 4.92 -6.03
N TYR A 285 9.22 3.61 -5.95
CA TYR A 285 10.22 2.58 -6.31
C TYR A 285 9.62 1.55 -7.28
N PRO A 286 9.38 1.90 -8.56
CA PRO A 286 8.65 1.04 -9.49
C PRO A 286 9.33 -0.32 -9.73
N ALA A 287 10.66 -0.35 -9.78
CA ALA A 287 11.41 -1.61 -9.90
C ALA A 287 11.21 -2.53 -8.69
N ALA A 288 11.22 -1.97 -7.45
CA ALA A 288 10.96 -2.73 -6.24
C ALA A 288 9.51 -3.24 -6.21
N TRP A 289 8.54 -2.42 -6.64
CA TRP A 289 7.14 -2.86 -6.70
C TRP A 289 6.97 -4.10 -7.59
N ARG A 290 7.49 -4.08 -8.83
CA ARG A 290 7.41 -5.23 -9.73
C ARG A 290 8.15 -6.44 -9.17
N ARG A 291 9.43 -6.27 -8.79
CA ARG A 291 10.24 -7.36 -8.24
C ARG A 291 9.53 -8.06 -7.07
N ASP A 292 9.05 -7.28 -6.10
CA ASP A 292 8.52 -7.84 -4.86
C ASP A 292 7.13 -8.44 -5.05
N TYR A 293 6.24 -7.80 -5.81
CA TYR A 293 4.90 -8.35 -6.05
C TYR A 293 4.94 -9.62 -6.92
N PHE A 294 5.68 -9.58 -8.02
CA PHE A 294 5.78 -10.73 -8.92
C PHE A 294 6.64 -11.87 -8.33
N GLY A 295 7.58 -11.55 -7.45
CA GLY A 295 8.40 -12.55 -6.74
C GLY A 295 7.70 -13.16 -5.53
N ALA A 296 7.01 -12.36 -4.71
CA ALA A 296 6.39 -12.86 -3.48
C ALA A 296 5.04 -13.56 -3.72
N LEU A 297 4.29 -13.18 -4.75
CA LEU A 297 2.97 -13.72 -5.02
C LEU A 297 3.02 -14.92 -5.98
N PHE A 298 3.85 -15.90 -5.64
CA PHE A 298 4.03 -17.14 -6.39
C PHE A 298 2.71 -17.78 -6.89
N PRO A 299 1.63 -17.87 -6.10
CA PRO A 299 0.39 -18.45 -6.59
C PRO A 299 -0.27 -17.68 -7.75
N LEU A 300 0.03 -16.39 -7.89
CA LEU A 300 -0.46 -15.57 -9.01
C LEU A 300 0.54 -15.50 -10.17
N ASN A 301 1.83 -15.67 -9.88
CA ASN A 301 2.92 -15.63 -10.85
C ASN A 301 3.86 -16.84 -10.68
N PRO A 302 3.42 -18.06 -11.02
CA PRO A 302 4.21 -19.28 -10.78
C PRO A 302 5.49 -19.34 -11.60
N SER A 303 5.59 -18.59 -12.69
CA SER A 303 6.81 -18.50 -13.51
C SER A 303 7.90 -17.62 -12.89
N LEU A 304 7.57 -16.81 -11.88
CA LEU A 304 8.45 -15.80 -11.27
C LEU A 304 9.02 -14.77 -12.25
N ILE A 305 8.45 -14.67 -13.46
CA ILE A 305 8.85 -13.68 -14.46
C ILE A 305 8.37 -12.31 -14.00
N VAL A 306 9.31 -11.36 -13.92
CA VAL A 306 9.02 -9.97 -13.60
C VAL A 306 8.90 -9.19 -14.92
N PRO A 307 7.77 -8.51 -15.18
CA PRO A 307 7.60 -7.78 -16.43
C PRO A 307 8.55 -6.57 -16.49
N ALA A 308 8.96 -6.21 -17.71
CA ALA A 308 9.72 -4.98 -17.96
C ALA A 308 8.88 -3.74 -17.59
N GLY A 309 9.56 -2.64 -17.29
CA GLY A 309 8.93 -1.36 -16.95
C GLY A 309 9.93 -0.36 -16.40
N PRO A 310 9.48 0.84 -15.99
CA PRO A 310 10.38 1.89 -15.51
C PRO A 310 11.24 1.41 -14.32
N SER A 311 12.51 1.72 -14.36
CA SER A 311 13.47 1.36 -13.32
C SER A 311 13.52 2.39 -12.19
N SER A 312 13.21 3.65 -12.51
CA SER A 312 13.22 4.77 -11.56
C SER A 312 11.87 5.51 -11.50
N SER A 313 11.73 6.37 -10.50
CA SER A 313 10.56 7.25 -10.34
C SER A 313 10.46 8.29 -11.45
N GLU A 314 11.60 8.78 -11.95
CA GLU A 314 11.69 9.74 -13.04
C GLU A 314 11.20 9.13 -14.35
N GLU A 315 11.62 7.89 -14.66
CA GLU A 315 11.14 7.16 -15.83
C GLU A 315 9.62 6.90 -15.74
N LEU A 316 9.13 6.51 -14.55
CA LEU A 316 7.71 6.33 -14.31
C LEU A 316 6.93 7.64 -14.55
N PHE A 317 7.44 8.75 -14.01
CA PHE A 317 6.80 10.05 -14.16
C PHE A 317 6.82 10.55 -15.61
N ALA A 318 7.92 10.35 -16.32
CA ALA A 318 8.02 10.67 -17.75
C ALA A 318 6.98 9.91 -18.59
N LEU A 319 6.74 8.63 -18.29
CA LEU A 319 5.69 7.83 -18.95
C LEU A 319 4.29 8.38 -18.65
N ILE A 320 4.01 8.78 -17.40
CA ILE A 320 2.74 9.38 -17.01
C ILE A 320 2.51 10.70 -17.80
N GLN A 321 3.53 11.55 -17.88
CA GLN A 321 3.45 12.82 -18.59
C GLN A 321 3.31 12.65 -20.12
N ALA A 322 4.02 11.68 -20.71
CA ALA A 322 3.95 11.41 -22.13
C ALA A 322 2.55 11.01 -22.60
N THR A 323 1.81 10.29 -21.76
CA THR A 323 0.43 9.87 -22.04
C THR A 323 -0.60 11.01 -21.89
N MET A 324 -0.23 12.15 -21.28
CA MET A 324 -1.08 13.34 -21.16
C MET A 324 -1.05 14.25 -22.41
N LYS A 325 -0.11 14.01 -23.32
CA LYS A 325 -0.05 14.80 -24.56
C LYS A 325 -1.13 14.29 -25.51
N PRO A 326 -1.95 15.20 -26.12
CA PRO A 326 -3.00 14.83 -27.05
C PRO A 326 -2.44 14.18 -28.32
#